data_2bb5a944b2b5a0f799d99e16d880f5cd
#
_entry.id   2bb5a944b2b5a0f799d99e16d880f5cd
#
_cell.length_a   1.000
_cell.length_b   1.000
_cell.length_c   1.000
_cell.angle_alpha   90.00
_cell.angle_beta   90.00
_cell.angle_gamma   90.00
#
_symmetry.space_group_name_H-M   'P 1'
#
loop_
_entity.id
_entity.type
_entity.pdbx_description
1 polymer ?
#
loop_
_entity_poly.entity_id
_entity_poly.type
_entity_poly.pdbx_seq_one_letter_code
_entity_poly.pdbx_strand_id
1 'polypeptide(L)'
;MSSRTLEYTVPPEKDGARVRSVLQGYLGLSAGLVTRLKHRPGAVRVNGIPARTIDIVHALDVIEVDVGDARPGAFAPAGPALDVAWEDEDLIIINKPAGMAVHGRSDRHEPTVGAMVAAYLGTNAPFHPVNRLDRGTTGLMCAAKNGYMHERLRRILHTDEFRREYLAICVGVPEQAEGVIDVPIARVGEEKRFGVDPQGAPSLTRYETLLTWNGLSLVRARPETGRTHQIRVHMASIGCPLLGDRLYGRACMELDRPALHSSALRLIHPLTREIVELNCALPEDMVALLPGKK
;
A
#
# COMPACT_ATOMS: atom_id res chain seq x y z
N MET A 1 9.18 -21.20 0.39
CA MET A 1 7.80 -20.99 0.82
C MET A 1 7.88 -20.22 2.12
N SER A 2 7.15 -19.11 2.27
CA SER A 2 7.06 -18.47 3.57
C SER A 2 6.08 -19.24 4.43
N SER A 3 6.49 -19.68 5.62
CA SER A 3 5.57 -20.26 6.60
C SER A 3 5.09 -19.12 7.51
N ARG A 4 3.81 -18.99 7.67
CA ARG A 4 3.18 -18.10 8.66
C ARG A 4 2.05 -18.85 9.31
N THR A 5 2.26 -19.29 10.53
CA THR A 5 1.25 -20.04 11.29
C THR A 5 0.54 -19.09 12.24
N LEU A 6 -0.77 -19.13 12.21
CA LEU A 6 -1.63 -18.49 13.22
C LEU A 6 -2.16 -19.56 14.15
N GLU A 7 -2.23 -19.24 15.43
CA GLU A 7 -2.82 -20.09 16.46
C GLU A 7 -4.08 -19.44 17.01
N TYR A 8 -5.08 -20.24 17.30
CA TYR A 8 -6.33 -19.80 17.88
C TYR A 8 -6.93 -20.86 18.81
N THR A 9 -7.10 -20.50 20.07
CA THR A 9 -7.79 -21.36 21.03
C THR A 9 -9.30 -21.18 20.88
N VAL A 10 -10.01 -22.26 20.68
CA VAL A 10 -11.48 -22.29 20.51
C VAL A 10 -12.16 -21.88 21.83
N PRO A 11 -12.92 -20.78 21.85
CA PRO A 11 -13.59 -20.35 23.06
C PRO A 11 -14.83 -21.20 23.35
N PRO A 12 -15.32 -21.23 24.61
CA PRO A 12 -16.44 -22.07 25.02
C PRO A 12 -17.72 -21.92 24.18
N GLU A 13 -18.01 -20.69 23.72
CA GLU A 13 -19.19 -20.39 22.90
C GLU A 13 -19.11 -20.95 21.49
N LYS A 14 -17.99 -21.58 21.12
CA LYS A 14 -17.76 -22.27 19.82
C LYS A 14 -17.58 -23.76 19.95
N ASP A 15 -17.84 -24.31 21.10
CA ASP A 15 -17.90 -25.75 21.28
C ASP A 15 -18.83 -26.40 20.23
N GLY A 16 -18.39 -27.46 19.59
CA GLY A 16 -19.12 -28.14 18.52
C GLY A 16 -19.12 -27.41 17.16
N ALA A 17 -18.37 -26.32 16.99
CA ALA A 17 -18.28 -25.62 15.73
C ALA A 17 -17.44 -26.39 14.70
N ARG A 18 -17.66 -26.10 13.41
CA ARG A 18 -16.76 -26.59 12.36
C ARG A 18 -15.50 -25.72 12.30
N VAL A 19 -14.33 -26.36 12.03
CA VAL A 19 -13.07 -25.64 11.78
C VAL A 19 -13.26 -24.48 10.82
N ARG A 20 -13.97 -24.68 9.69
CA ARG A 20 -14.24 -23.62 8.71
C ARG A 20 -14.88 -22.38 9.31
N SER A 21 -15.85 -22.55 10.20
CA SER A 21 -16.57 -21.41 10.80
C SER A 21 -15.66 -20.61 11.74
N VAL A 22 -14.75 -21.28 12.43
CA VAL A 22 -13.73 -20.63 13.27
C VAL A 22 -12.73 -19.88 12.41
N LEU A 23 -12.18 -20.51 11.36
CA LEU A 23 -11.22 -19.86 10.45
C LEU A 23 -11.80 -18.59 9.80
N GLN A 24 -13.05 -18.63 9.37
CA GLN A 24 -13.71 -17.48 8.72
C GLN A 24 -14.19 -16.43 9.72
N GLY A 25 -14.81 -16.85 10.82
CA GLY A 25 -15.41 -15.94 11.78
C GLY A 25 -14.42 -15.24 12.68
N TYR A 26 -13.42 -15.94 13.20
CA TYR A 26 -12.48 -15.39 14.19
C TYR A 26 -11.14 -14.99 13.56
N LEU A 27 -10.55 -15.86 12.78
CA LEU A 27 -9.30 -15.53 12.11
C LEU A 27 -9.52 -14.68 10.84
N GLY A 28 -10.79 -14.49 10.43
CA GLY A 28 -11.15 -13.62 9.32
C GLY A 28 -10.60 -14.07 7.97
N LEU A 29 -10.35 -15.39 7.80
CA LEU A 29 -9.91 -15.95 6.53
C LEU A 29 -11.03 -15.84 5.48
N SER A 30 -10.69 -15.44 4.26
CA SER A 30 -11.66 -15.46 3.18
C SER A 30 -12.04 -16.88 2.78
N ALA A 31 -13.22 -17.02 2.18
CA ALA A 31 -13.68 -18.30 1.63
C ALA A 31 -12.67 -18.86 0.61
N GLY A 32 -12.04 -17.97 -0.19
CA GLY A 32 -11.01 -18.35 -1.16
C GLY A 32 -9.75 -18.90 -0.50
N LEU A 33 -9.28 -18.29 0.60
CA LEU A 33 -8.13 -18.79 1.34
C LEU A 33 -8.45 -20.14 2.00
N VAL A 34 -9.60 -20.26 2.68
CA VAL A 34 -10.05 -21.52 3.27
C VAL A 34 -10.16 -22.64 2.22
N THR A 35 -10.61 -22.30 1.00
CA THR A 35 -10.64 -23.29 -0.11
C THR A 35 -9.24 -23.73 -0.52
N ARG A 36 -8.27 -22.82 -0.59
CA ARG A 36 -6.86 -23.18 -0.89
C ARG A 36 -6.24 -24.04 0.20
N LEU A 37 -6.52 -23.76 1.46
CA LEU A 37 -6.02 -24.53 2.60
C LEU A 37 -6.48 -26.00 2.57
N LYS A 38 -7.69 -26.29 2.06
CA LYS A 38 -8.19 -27.68 1.89
C LYS A 38 -7.28 -28.54 1.01
N HIS A 39 -6.61 -27.91 0.02
CA HIS A 39 -5.75 -28.61 -0.94
C HIS A 39 -4.27 -28.60 -0.52
N ARG A 40 -3.98 -28.13 0.70
CA ARG A 40 -2.62 -28.05 1.25
C ARG A 40 -2.54 -28.96 2.48
N PRO A 41 -1.98 -30.17 2.35
CA PRO A 41 -1.90 -31.14 3.46
C PRO A 41 -1.20 -30.52 4.68
N GLY A 42 -1.80 -30.68 5.86
CA GLY A 42 -1.23 -30.19 7.12
C GLY A 42 -1.27 -28.66 7.33
N ALA A 43 -1.87 -27.90 6.40
CA ALA A 43 -2.01 -26.45 6.55
C ALA A 43 -2.99 -26.05 7.67
N VAL A 44 -3.88 -26.94 8.05
CA VAL A 44 -4.78 -26.77 9.21
C VAL A 44 -4.57 -27.95 10.14
N ARG A 45 -4.35 -27.65 11.41
CA ARG A 45 -4.22 -28.65 12.47
C ARG A 45 -5.11 -28.27 13.63
N VAL A 46 -5.53 -29.28 14.38
CA VAL A 46 -6.23 -29.11 15.67
C VAL A 46 -5.45 -29.94 16.69
N ASN A 47 -4.95 -29.30 17.74
CA ASN A 47 -4.09 -29.91 18.75
C ASN A 47 -2.89 -30.64 18.13
N GLY A 48 -2.24 -30.02 17.13
CA GLY A 48 -1.11 -30.56 16.39
C GLY A 48 -1.45 -31.63 15.34
N ILE A 49 -2.69 -32.13 15.27
CA ILE A 49 -3.14 -33.15 14.34
C ILE A 49 -3.76 -32.55 13.08
N PRO A 50 -3.36 -32.95 11.86
CA PRO A 50 -3.98 -32.45 10.63
C PRO A 50 -5.50 -32.60 10.64
N ALA A 51 -6.21 -31.52 10.35
CA ALA A 51 -7.65 -31.44 10.39
C ALA A 51 -8.24 -30.93 9.07
N ARG A 52 -9.47 -31.35 8.77
CA ARG A 52 -10.22 -30.86 7.62
C ARG A 52 -11.10 -29.69 8.03
N THR A 53 -11.41 -28.82 7.11
CA THR A 53 -12.27 -27.63 7.37
C THR A 53 -13.71 -27.98 7.78
N ILE A 54 -14.13 -29.23 7.60
CA ILE A 54 -15.45 -29.75 7.99
C ILE A 54 -15.45 -30.40 9.36
N ASP A 55 -14.27 -30.72 9.93
CA ASP A 55 -14.15 -31.37 11.22
C ASP A 55 -14.70 -30.46 12.34
N ILE A 56 -15.17 -31.09 13.41
CA ILE A 56 -15.72 -30.40 14.58
C ILE A 56 -14.58 -30.10 15.55
N VAL A 57 -14.63 -28.95 16.17
CA VAL A 57 -13.72 -28.55 17.25
C VAL A 57 -14.50 -28.30 18.54
N HIS A 58 -13.84 -28.50 19.64
CA HIS A 58 -14.38 -28.34 20.99
C HIS A 58 -13.73 -27.15 21.71
N ALA A 59 -14.37 -26.70 22.77
CA ALA A 59 -13.81 -25.67 23.64
C ALA A 59 -12.39 -26.06 24.10
N LEU A 60 -11.48 -25.09 24.08
CA LEU A 60 -10.05 -25.22 24.40
C LEU A 60 -9.20 -25.96 23.34
N ASP A 61 -9.76 -26.50 22.27
CA ASP A 61 -8.95 -26.96 21.16
C ASP A 61 -8.10 -25.81 20.58
N VAL A 62 -6.85 -26.11 20.22
CA VAL A 62 -5.96 -25.18 19.56
C VAL A 62 -5.96 -25.44 18.07
N ILE A 63 -6.43 -24.47 17.30
CA ILE A 63 -6.37 -24.49 15.84
C ILE A 63 -5.09 -23.79 15.40
N GLU A 64 -4.24 -24.51 14.66
CA GLU A 64 -3.08 -23.97 13.96
C GLU A 64 -3.38 -23.91 12.48
N VAL A 65 -3.11 -22.75 11.83
CA VAL A 65 -3.30 -22.60 10.39
C VAL A 65 -2.12 -21.93 9.74
N ASP A 66 -1.50 -22.61 8.76
CA ASP A 66 -0.42 -22.02 7.96
C ASP A 66 -1.02 -21.18 6.82
N VAL A 67 -1.00 -19.86 7.03
CA VAL A 67 -1.49 -18.85 6.07
C VAL A 67 -0.40 -18.30 5.15
N GLY A 68 0.81 -18.85 5.21
CA GLY A 68 1.93 -18.47 4.33
C GLY A 68 1.63 -18.78 2.86
N ASP A 69 2.36 -18.11 1.98
CA ASP A 69 2.16 -18.27 0.54
C ASP A 69 2.64 -19.65 0.05
N ALA A 70 1.80 -20.33 -0.69
CA ALA A 70 2.10 -21.63 -1.29
C ALA A 70 3.08 -21.51 -2.48
N ARG A 71 3.22 -20.34 -3.06
CA ARG A 71 4.13 -20.07 -4.19
C ARG A 71 5.26 -19.14 -3.76
N PRO A 72 6.47 -19.35 -4.28
CA PRO A 72 7.56 -18.41 -4.04
C PRO A 72 7.25 -17.04 -4.63
N GLY A 73 7.89 -16.02 -4.11
CA GLY A 73 7.86 -14.67 -4.68
C GLY A 73 8.39 -14.68 -6.13
N ALA A 74 7.84 -13.78 -6.95
CA ALA A 74 8.11 -13.74 -8.39
C ALA A 74 9.30 -12.84 -8.75
N PHE A 75 9.96 -12.20 -7.78
CA PHE A 75 11.01 -11.21 -8.05
C PHE A 75 12.40 -11.80 -7.85
N ALA A 76 13.26 -11.63 -8.85
CA ALA A 76 14.68 -11.84 -8.68
C ALA A 76 15.29 -10.68 -7.87
N PRO A 77 16.19 -10.96 -6.91
CA PRO A 77 16.87 -9.93 -6.14
C PRO A 77 17.66 -8.96 -7.03
N ALA A 78 17.38 -7.67 -6.92
CA ALA A 78 18.10 -6.62 -7.67
C ALA A 78 17.82 -5.24 -7.08
N GLY A 79 18.69 -4.28 -7.38
CA GLY A 79 18.53 -2.87 -7.03
C GLY A 79 19.36 -2.43 -5.83
N PRO A 80 19.23 -1.16 -5.41
CA PRO A 80 19.90 -0.63 -4.22
C PRO A 80 19.33 -1.25 -2.93
N ALA A 81 20.01 -1.00 -1.82
CA ALA A 81 19.53 -1.40 -0.50
C ALA A 81 18.12 -0.87 -0.22
N LEU A 82 17.29 -1.69 0.39
CA LEU A 82 15.92 -1.32 0.76
C LEU A 82 15.97 -0.40 1.99
N ASP A 83 15.31 0.76 1.89
CA ASP A 83 15.10 1.64 3.04
C ASP A 83 13.80 1.22 3.75
N VAL A 84 13.96 0.49 4.86
CA VAL A 84 12.85 -0.05 5.66
C VAL A 84 12.53 0.93 6.78
N ALA A 85 11.36 1.55 6.72
CA ALA A 85 10.88 2.48 7.74
C ALA A 85 10.29 1.76 8.96
N TRP A 86 9.67 0.60 8.75
CA TRP A 86 9.11 -0.24 9.79
C TRP A 86 8.81 -1.65 9.26
N GLU A 87 8.89 -2.66 10.12
CA GLU A 87 8.70 -4.05 9.75
C GLU A 87 8.29 -4.90 10.95
N ASP A 88 7.42 -5.87 10.72
CA ASP A 88 7.16 -6.99 11.62
C ASP A 88 7.13 -8.32 10.87
N GLU A 89 6.53 -9.35 11.47
CA GLU A 89 6.40 -10.67 10.85
C GLU A 89 5.51 -10.66 9.59
N ASP A 90 4.49 -9.80 9.55
CA ASP A 90 3.39 -9.85 8.58
C ASP A 90 3.43 -8.75 7.50
N LEU A 91 4.02 -7.61 7.80
CA LEU A 91 4.08 -6.48 6.86
C LEU A 91 5.38 -5.69 6.94
N ILE A 92 5.65 -4.92 5.91
CA ILE A 92 6.83 -4.04 5.80
C ILE A 92 6.39 -2.68 5.24
N ILE A 93 6.87 -1.60 5.84
CA ILE A 93 6.70 -0.23 5.36
C ILE A 93 8.04 0.28 4.88
N ILE A 94 8.07 0.72 3.63
CA ILE A 94 9.28 1.03 2.88
C ILE A 94 9.26 2.52 2.54
N ASN A 95 10.38 3.20 2.69
CA ASN A 95 10.61 4.51 2.10
C ASN A 95 11.09 4.33 0.65
N LYS A 96 10.17 4.43 -0.31
CA LYS A 96 10.45 4.21 -1.73
C LYS A 96 11.27 5.35 -2.33
N PRO A 97 12.41 5.09 -2.99
CA PRO A 97 13.15 6.11 -3.72
C PRO A 97 12.41 6.54 -5.00
N ALA A 98 12.81 7.71 -5.54
CA ALA A 98 12.37 8.17 -6.84
C ALA A 98 12.85 7.26 -7.98
N GLY A 99 12.20 7.33 -9.14
CA GLY A 99 12.62 6.63 -10.35
C GLY A 99 12.32 5.13 -10.37
N MET A 100 11.89 4.55 -9.24
CA MET A 100 11.67 3.10 -9.10
C MET A 100 10.20 2.73 -9.21
N ALA A 101 9.87 1.77 -10.07
CA ALA A 101 8.54 1.19 -10.15
C ALA A 101 8.31 0.18 -9.01
N VAL A 102 7.07 0.08 -8.53
CA VAL A 102 6.71 -0.92 -7.50
C VAL A 102 6.79 -2.33 -8.09
N HIS A 103 6.20 -2.53 -9.28
CA HIS A 103 6.26 -3.76 -10.06
C HIS A 103 6.92 -3.47 -11.42
N GLY A 104 7.76 -4.39 -11.89
CA GLY A 104 8.30 -4.37 -13.24
C GLY A 104 7.30 -4.90 -14.27
N ARG A 105 7.52 -4.54 -15.52
CA ARG A 105 7.03 -5.31 -16.66
C ARG A 105 8.05 -6.40 -16.96
N SER A 106 7.59 -7.57 -17.37
CA SER A 106 8.45 -8.71 -17.71
C SER A 106 9.44 -8.43 -18.83
N ASP A 107 9.21 -7.37 -19.61
CA ASP A 107 10.02 -6.94 -20.75
C ASP A 107 11.09 -5.87 -20.40
N ARG A 108 11.18 -5.46 -19.14
CA ARG A 108 12.15 -4.46 -18.67
C ARG A 108 13.01 -5.01 -17.54
N HIS A 109 14.31 -5.01 -17.74
CA HIS A 109 15.31 -5.43 -16.75
C HIS A 109 15.63 -4.35 -15.70
N GLU A 110 14.71 -3.40 -15.48
CA GLU A 110 14.91 -2.34 -14.50
C GLU A 110 14.58 -2.86 -13.08
N PRO A 111 15.39 -2.51 -12.08
CA PRO A 111 15.10 -2.87 -10.70
C PRO A 111 13.76 -2.28 -10.23
N THR A 112 13.05 -3.02 -9.40
CA THR A 112 11.75 -2.64 -8.85
C THR A 112 11.76 -2.74 -7.34
N VAL A 113 10.80 -2.11 -6.66
CA VAL A 113 10.64 -2.30 -5.22
C VAL A 113 10.49 -3.78 -4.88
N GLY A 114 9.75 -4.56 -5.69
CA GLY A 114 9.64 -6.01 -5.49
C GLY A 114 10.98 -6.73 -5.55
N ALA A 115 11.89 -6.31 -6.46
CA ALA A 115 13.23 -6.87 -6.55
C ALA A 115 14.13 -6.47 -5.36
N MET A 116 14.00 -5.23 -4.87
CA MET A 116 14.69 -4.79 -3.64
C MET A 116 14.21 -5.56 -2.41
N VAL A 117 12.89 -5.80 -2.29
CA VAL A 117 12.32 -6.61 -1.21
C VAL A 117 12.82 -8.06 -1.29
N ALA A 118 12.92 -8.62 -2.49
CA ALA A 118 13.49 -9.96 -2.67
C ALA A 118 14.99 -10.02 -2.32
N ALA A 119 15.74 -8.93 -2.52
CA ALA A 119 17.13 -8.83 -2.09
C ALA A 119 17.24 -8.73 -0.56
N TYR A 120 16.31 -8.05 0.09
CA TYR A 120 16.29 -7.83 1.53
C TYR A 120 15.78 -9.05 2.33
N LEU A 121 14.59 -9.58 1.96
CA LEU A 121 13.94 -10.68 2.66
C LEU A 121 14.41 -12.06 2.18
N GLY A 122 15.19 -12.13 1.11
CA GLY A 122 15.67 -13.35 0.47
C GLY A 122 14.93 -13.69 -0.81
N THR A 123 15.61 -14.44 -1.66
CA THR A 123 15.05 -14.98 -2.91
C THR A 123 13.78 -15.77 -2.62
N ASN A 124 12.74 -15.53 -3.38
CA ASN A 124 11.41 -16.13 -3.22
C ASN A 124 10.54 -15.54 -2.08
N ALA A 125 10.97 -14.48 -1.39
CA ALA A 125 10.11 -13.81 -0.42
C ALA A 125 8.86 -13.26 -1.13
N PRO A 126 7.66 -13.47 -0.58
CA PRO A 126 6.44 -12.88 -1.11
C PRO A 126 6.46 -11.36 -0.96
N PHE A 127 5.92 -10.68 -1.97
CA PHE A 127 5.77 -9.22 -1.95
C PHE A 127 4.38 -8.86 -2.45
N HIS A 128 3.54 -8.40 -1.54
CA HIS A 128 2.16 -8.01 -1.81
C HIS A 128 1.96 -6.54 -1.47
N PRO A 129 2.20 -5.60 -2.39
CA PRO A 129 2.00 -4.18 -2.11
C PRO A 129 0.54 -3.87 -1.82
N VAL A 130 0.31 -3.21 -0.69
CA VAL A 130 -1.02 -2.82 -0.21
C VAL A 130 -1.46 -1.51 -0.88
N ASN A 131 -0.57 -0.52 -0.88
CA ASN A 131 -0.71 0.68 -1.68
C ASN A 131 0.46 0.78 -2.67
N ARG A 132 0.24 1.52 -3.75
CA ARG A 132 1.27 1.73 -4.78
C ARG A 132 1.60 3.20 -4.90
N LEU A 133 2.85 3.49 -5.16
CA LEU A 133 3.34 4.80 -5.54
C LEU A 133 3.75 4.78 -7.01
N ASP A 134 3.57 5.90 -7.69
CA ASP A 134 4.07 6.08 -9.05
C ASP A 134 5.59 6.00 -9.07
N ARG A 135 6.19 5.75 -10.24
CA ARG A 135 7.66 5.65 -10.40
C ARG A 135 8.38 6.88 -9.82
N GLY A 136 7.89 8.09 -10.12
CA GLY A 136 8.49 9.35 -9.66
C GLY A 136 8.11 9.76 -8.24
N THR A 137 7.11 9.13 -7.62
CA THR A 137 6.69 9.43 -6.25
C THR A 137 7.61 8.75 -5.25
N THR A 138 8.04 9.48 -4.23
CA THR A 138 8.88 9.01 -3.13
C THR A 138 8.08 8.77 -1.85
N GLY A 139 8.69 8.13 -0.83
CA GLY A 139 8.15 8.05 0.52
C GLY A 139 7.47 6.74 0.87
N LEU A 140 6.63 6.75 1.89
CA LEU A 140 6.11 5.57 2.56
C LEU A 140 5.13 4.76 1.72
N MET A 141 5.40 3.48 1.61
CA MET A 141 4.49 2.48 1.06
C MET A 141 4.46 1.22 1.92
N CYS A 142 3.29 0.60 2.03
CA CYS A 142 3.06 -0.62 2.77
C CYS A 142 2.98 -1.83 1.83
N ALA A 143 3.63 -2.91 2.21
CA ALA A 143 3.47 -4.22 1.58
C ALA A 143 3.28 -5.31 2.64
N ALA A 144 2.46 -6.31 2.33
CA ALA A 144 2.32 -7.49 3.16
C ALA A 144 3.35 -8.57 2.75
N LYS A 145 3.83 -9.32 3.73
CA LYS A 145 4.77 -10.43 3.56
C LYS A 145 4.09 -11.76 3.26
N ASN A 146 2.76 -11.78 3.29
CA ASN A 146 1.95 -12.94 2.92
C ASN A 146 0.58 -12.52 2.39
N GLY A 147 -0.06 -13.42 1.64
CA GLY A 147 -1.36 -13.15 1.01
C GLY A 147 -2.52 -12.98 1.99
N TYR A 148 -2.44 -13.58 3.17
CA TYR A 148 -3.44 -13.41 4.23
C TYR A 148 -3.43 -11.97 4.77
N MET A 149 -2.26 -11.46 5.17
CA MET A 149 -2.12 -10.09 5.64
C MET A 149 -2.48 -9.08 4.54
N HIS A 150 -2.09 -9.35 3.28
CA HIS A 150 -2.48 -8.51 2.15
C HIS A 150 -4.00 -8.36 2.04
N GLU A 151 -4.74 -9.47 2.15
CA GLU A 151 -6.20 -9.44 2.10
C GLU A 151 -6.79 -8.64 3.27
N ARG A 152 -6.26 -8.78 4.47
CA ARG A 152 -6.70 -8.02 5.65
C ARG A 152 -6.43 -6.52 5.50
N LEU A 153 -5.23 -6.13 5.08
CA LEU A 153 -4.86 -4.74 4.84
C LEU A 153 -5.69 -4.12 3.71
N ARG A 154 -6.02 -4.88 2.67
CA ARG A 154 -6.91 -4.38 1.60
C ARG A 154 -8.32 -4.04 2.07
N ARG A 155 -8.84 -4.70 3.10
CA ARG A 155 -10.15 -4.39 3.68
C ARG A 155 -10.17 -3.03 4.36
N ILE A 156 -9.06 -2.62 4.98
CA ILE A 156 -8.94 -1.35 5.71
C ILE A 156 -8.36 -0.21 4.87
N LEU A 157 -7.82 -0.49 3.68
CA LEU A 157 -7.04 0.46 2.84
C LEU A 157 -7.78 1.77 2.53
N HIS A 158 -9.11 1.74 2.49
CA HIS A 158 -9.97 2.88 2.17
C HIS A 158 -10.91 3.22 3.34
N THR A 159 -10.49 2.93 4.56
CA THR A 159 -11.17 3.27 5.80
C THR A 159 -10.28 4.14 6.68
N ASP A 160 -10.81 4.64 7.78
CA ASP A 160 -10.05 5.41 8.77
C ASP A 160 -8.94 4.59 9.46
N GLU A 161 -8.96 3.27 9.33
CA GLU A 161 -7.92 2.38 9.87
C GLU A 161 -6.63 2.40 9.02
N PHE A 162 -6.63 2.99 7.80
CA PHE A 162 -5.46 3.11 6.93
C PHE A 162 -5.40 4.50 6.28
N ARG A 163 -4.64 5.41 6.85
CA ARG A 163 -4.51 6.79 6.38
C ARG A 163 -3.16 7.03 5.72
N ARG A 164 -3.16 7.82 4.67
CA ARG A 164 -1.96 8.22 3.92
C ARG A 164 -1.98 9.72 3.71
N GLU A 165 -0.84 10.36 3.96
CA GLU A 165 -0.67 11.76 3.65
C GLU A 165 0.49 11.94 2.67
N TYR A 166 0.31 12.88 1.79
CA TYR A 166 1.30 13.25 0.78
C TYR A 166 1.60 14.74 0.88
N LEU A 167 2.85 15.08 0.64
CA LEU A 167 3.26 16.45 0.40
C LEU A 167 3.54 16.61 -1.09
N ALA A 168 2.95 17.64 -1.69
CA ALA A 168 3.10 17.99 -3.09
C ALA A 168 3.54 19.45 -3.23
N ILE A 169 4.51 19.73 -4.10
CA ILE A 169 4.79 21.09 -4.53
C ILE A 169 4.03 21.30 -5.84
N CYS A 170 3.14 22.28 -5.85
CA CYS A 170 2.28 22.60 -6.99
C CYS A 170 2.66 23.93 -7.63
N VAL A 171 2.46 24.03 -8.94
CA VAL A 171 2.52 25.30 -9.68
C VAL A 171 1.18 26.01 -9.54
N GLY A 172 1.19 27.22 -9.07
CA GLY A 172 -0.02 27.96 -8.68
C GLY A 172 -0.36 27.78 -7.20
N VAL A 173 -1.42 28.46 -6.79
CA VAL A 173 -1.97 28.42 -5.43
C VAL A 173 -3.44 28.04 -5.55
N PRO A 174 -3.92 26.99 -4.86
CA PRO A 174 -5.35 26.69 -4.85
C PRO A 174 -6.17 27.89 -4.39
N GLU A 175 -7.34 28.10 -5.00
CA GLU A 175 -8.22 29.21 -4.67
C GLU A 175 -8.67 29.18 -3.21
N GLN A 176 -8.91 27.99 -2.68
CA GLN A 176 -9.20 27.75 -1.27
C GLN A 176 -8.00 27.13 -0.58
N ALA A 177 -7.72 27.55 0.65
CA ALA A 177 -6.61 27.03 1.44
C ALA A 177 -6.76 25.53 1.76
N GLU A 178 -7.99 25.06 1.87
CA GLU A 178 -8.33 23.65 2.04
C GLU A 178 -9.56 23.30 1.21
N GLY A 179 -9.68 22.03 0.82
CA GLY A 179 -10.82 21.59 0.04
C GLY A 179 -10.86 20.11 -0.23
N VAL A 180 -11.90 19.71 -0.96
CA VAL A 180 -12.13 18.34 -1.41
C VAL A 180 -12.26 18.35 -2.92
N ILE A 181 -11.47 17.51 -3.58
CA ILE A 181 -11.58 17.25 -5.02
C ILE A 181 -12.25 15.89 -5.16
N ASP A 182 -13.53 15.91 -5.53
CA ASP A 182 -14.38 14.74 -5.73
C ASP A 182 -14.80 14.67 -7.19
N VAL A 183 -13.88 14.21 -8.02
CA VAL A 183 -14.11 14.05 -9.46
C VAL A 183 -13.60 12.69 -9.92
N PRO A 184 -14.37 11.94 -10.72
CA PRO A 184 -13.96 10.62 -11.16
C PRO A 184 -12.82 10.68 -12.18
N ILE A 185 -11.99 9.63 -12.17
CA ILE A 185 -10.80 9.53 -13.01
C ILE A 185 -10.91 8.33 -13.93
N ALA A 186 -10.64 8.53 -15.23
CA ALA A 186 -10.51 7.48 -16.22
C ALA A 186 -9.20 7.60 -16.99
N ARG A 187 -8.89 6.55 -17.75
CA ARG A 187 -7.82 6.60 -18.75
C ARG A 187 -8.33 7.39 -19.96
N VAL A 188 -7.58 8.39 -20.39
CA VAL A 188 -7.94 9.26 -21.52
C VAL A 188 -6.93 9.13 -22.66
N GLY A 189 -7.45 9.03 -23.89
CA GLY A 189 -6.64 8.88 -25.10
C GLY A 189 -5.91 7.53 -25.21
N GLU A 190 -5.03 7.40 -26.19
CA GLU A 190 -4.25 6.19 -26.47
C GLU A 190 -3.03 6.06 -25.55
N GLU A 191 -2.52 7.16 -25.03
CA GLU A 191 -1.40 7.18 -24.09
C GLU A 191 -1.81 6.68 -22.70
N LYS A 192 -0.83 6.37 -21.85
CA LYS A 192 -1.05 5.99 -20.44
C LYS A 192 -1.41 7.18 -19.56
N ARG A 193 -2.20 8.11 -20.09
CA ARG A 193 -2.66 9.31 -19.41
C ARG A 193 -4.01 9.04 -18.75
N PHE A 194 -4.21 9.64 -17.58
CA PHE A 194 -5.49 9.66 -16.87
C PHE A 194 -6.02 11.08 -16.82
N GLY A 195 -7.30 11.25 -16.69
CA GLY A 195 -7.96 12.55 -16.64
C GLY A 195 -9.28 12.46 -15.90
N VAL A 196 -9.86 13.64 -15.62
CA VAL A 196 -11.21 13.73 -15.10
C VAL A 196 -12.18 13.30 -16.18
N ASP A 197 -13.05 12.37 -15.85
CA ASP A 197 -14.08 11.84 -16.74
C ASP A 197 -15.31 11.45 -15.91
N PRO A 198 -16.51 11.98 -16.22
CA PRO A 198 -17.73 11.63 -15.48
C PRO A 198 -18.04 10.13 -15.43
N GLN A 199 -17.58 9.34 -16.41
CA GLN A 199 -17.74 7.89 -16.44
C GLN A 199 -16.55 7.15 -15.79
N GLY A 200 -15.58 7.89 -15.25
CA GLY A 200 -14.39 7.35 -14.59
C GLY A 200 -14.69 6.68 -13.25
N ALA A 201 -13.65 6.11 -12.66
CA ALA A 201 -13.76 5.54 -11.35
C ALA A 201 -13.87 6.64 -10.27
N PRO A 202 -14.82 6.57 -9.32
CA PRO A 202 -14.94 7.52 -8.22
C PRO A 202 -13.62 7.74 -7.52
N SER A 203 -13.27 9.01 -7.30
CA SER A 203 -11.97 9.41 -6.78
C SER A 203 -12.13 10.64 -5.90
N LEU A 204 -11.60 10.59 -4.67
CA LEU A 204 -11.70 11.66 -3.71
C LEU A 204 -10.34 11.96 -3.09
N THR A 205 -9.94 13.23 -3.09
CA THR A 205 -8.72 13.73 -2.44
C THR A 205 -9.05 14.97 -1.64
N ARG A 206 -8.75 14.96 -0.34
CA ARG A 206 -8.72 16.17 0.50
C ARG A 206 -7.37 16.85 0.37
N TYR A 207 -7.35 18.16 0.37
CA TYR A 207 -6.10 18.91 0.35
C TYR A 207 -6.13 20.09 1.32
N GLU A 208 -4.92 20.51 1.70
CA GLU A 208 -4.66 21.66 2.57
C GLU A 208 -3.37 22.34 2.08
N THR A 209 -3.41 23.63 1.81
CA THR A 209 -2.25 24.43 1.43
C THR A 209 -1.49 24.85 2.69
N LEU A 210 -0.26 24.36 2.81
CA LEU A 210 0.59 24.60 3.99
C LEU A 210 1.45 25.85 3.87
N LEU A 211 1.91 26.14 2.64
CA LEU A 211 2.84 27.24 2.36
C LEU A 211 2.68 27.70 0.92
N THR A 212 2.90 29.01 0.68
CA THR A 212 2.90 29.58 -0.66
C THR A 212 4.12 30.49 -0.86
N TRP A 213 4.76 30.41 -2.04
CA TRP A 213 5.90 31.26 -2.40
C TRP A 213 6.09 31.31 -3.92
N ASN A 214 6.47 32.45 -4.46
CA ASN A 214 6.85 32.62 -5.88
C ASN A 214 5.93 31.94 -6.89
N GLY A 215 4.61 31.96 -6.64
CA GLY A 215 3.63 31.28 -7.50
C GLY A 215 3.61 29.75 -7.35
N LEU A 216 4.25 29.20 -6.34
CA LEU A 216 4.21 27.81 -5.94
C LEU A 216 3.43 27.64 -4.63
N SER A 217 2.96 26.41 -4.38
CA SER A 217 2.36 26.03 -3.10
C SER A 217 2.85 24.65 -2.65
N LEU A 218 3.05 24.50 -1.34
CA LEU A 218 3.20 23.21 -0.68
C LEU A 218 1.83 22.77 -0.20
N VAL A 219 1.37 21.65 -0.70
CA VAL A 219 0.04 21.12 -0.42
C VAL A 219 0.15 19.77 0.27
N ARG A 220 -0.58 19.59 1.37
CA ARG A 220 -0.84 18.29 1.97
C ARG A 220 -2.05 17.69 1.28
N ALA A 221 -1.91 16.49 0.71
CA ALA A 221 -2.98 15.76 0.06
C ALA A 221 -3.27 14.45 0.79
N ARG A 222 -4.55 14.17 1.05
CA ARG A 222 -5.06 12.94 1.70
C ARG A 222 -6.04 12.23 0.76
N PRO A 223 -5.58 11.25 -0.05
CA PRO A 223 -6.46 10.52 -0.94
C PRO A 223 -7.27 9.46 -0.16
N GLU A 224 -8.58 9.51 -0.26
CA GLU A 224 -9.48 8.48 0.30
C GLU A 224 -9.60 7.26 -0.63
N THR A 225 -9.37 7.45 -1.92
CA THR A 225 -9.27 6.41 -2.94
C THR A 225 -7.83 6.23 -3.42
N GLY A 226 -7.56 5.27 -4.31
CA GLY A 226 -6.20 5.00 -4.78
C GLY A 226 -6.14 4.76 -6.30
N ARG A 227 -6.60 5.75 -7.12
CA ARG A 227 -6.55 5.64 -8.57
C ARG A 227 -5.17 6.01 -9.10
N THR A 228 -4.84 5.48 -10.25
CA THR A 228 -3.57 5.79 -10.93
C THR A 228 -3.45 7.30 -11.16
N HIS A 229 -2.34 7.88 -10.77
CA HIS A 229 -2.03 9.31 -10.86
C HIS A 229 -3.04 10.24 -10.13
N GLN A 230 -3.83 9.73 -9.17
CA GLN A 230 -4.97 10.47 -8.60
C GLN A 230 -4.63 11.88 -8.13
N ILE A 231 -3.65 12.05 -7.24
CA ILE A 231 -3.27 13.37 -6.71
C ILE A 231 -2.79 14.28 -7.86
N ARG A 232 -2.04 13.75 -8.81
CA ARG A 232 -1.51 14.49 -9.96
C ARG A 232 -2.63 15.02 -10.85
N VAL A 233 -3.63 14.18 -11.16
CA VAL A 233 -4.82 14.55 -11.96
C VAL A 233 -5.68 15.53 -11.19
N HIS A 234 -5.97 15.28 -9.92
CA HIS A 234 -6.82 16.12 -9.09
C HIS A 234 -6.23 17.52 -8.92
N MET A 235 -4.95 17.63 -8.57
CA MET A 235 -4.32 18.97 -8.44
C MET A 235 -4.28 19.71 -9.78
N ALA A 236 -4.04 19.01 -10.88
CA ALA A 236 -4.11 19.62 -12.22
C ALA A 236 -5.52 20.09 -12.57
N SER A 237 -6.58 19.37 -12.16
CA SER A 237 -7.98 19.73 -12.46
C SER A 237 -8.44 21.03 -11.77
N ILE A 238 -7.80 21.40 -10.67
CA ILE A 238 -8.06 22.70 -9.99
C ILE A 238 -7.04 23.79 -10.39
N GLY A 239 -6.30 23.60 -11.49
CA GLY A 239 -5.35 24.59 -12.00
C GLY A 239 -4.00 24.65 -11.26
N CYS A 240 -3.73 23.69 -10.36
CA CYS A 240 -2.51 23.63 -9.55
C CYS A 240 -1.72 22.33 -9.80
N PRO A 241 -1.24 22.05 -11.05
CA PRO A 241 -0.51 20.84 -11.34
C PRO A 241 0.78 20.75 -10.53
N LEU A 242 1.25 19.52 -10.30
CA LEU A 242 2.49 19.28 -9.56
C LEU A 242 3.71 19.81 -10.33
N LEU A 243 4.63 20.41 -9.63
CA LEU A 243 5.91 20.86 -10.18
C LEU A 243 6.70 19.64 -10.68
N GLY A 244 7.36 19.75 -11.84
CA GLY A 244 8.13 18.67 -12.46
C GLY A 244 7.28 17.57 -13.10
N ASP A 245 5.96 17.65 -13.03
CA ASP A 245 5.07 16.68 -13.67
C ASP A 245 4.92 16.94 -15.17
N ARG A 246 5.71 16.25 -15.98
CA ARG A 246 5.70 16.39 -17.45
C ARG A 246 4.40 15.93 -18.11
N LEU A 247 3.57 15.15 -17.41
CA LEU A 247 2.34 14.58 -17.97
C LEU A 247 1.12 15.47 -17.75
N TYR A 248 1.04 16.14 -16.59
CA TYR A 248 -0.11 16.94 -16.17
C TYR A 248 0.21 18.41 -15.93
N GLY A 249 1.47 18.76 -15.86
CA GLY A 249 1.94 20.10 -15.54
C GLY A 249 3.04 20.59 -16.48
N ARG A 250 4.05 21.20 -15.92
CA ARG A 250 5.22 21.72 -16.63
C ARG A 250 6.51 21.05 -16.13
N ALA A 251 7.44 20.82 -17.05
CA ALA A 251 8.78 20.41 -16.70
C ALA A 251 9.43 21.46 -15.77
N CYS A 252 10.26 21.01 -14.87
CA CYS A 252 11.09 21.82 -14.00
C CYS A 252 12.55 21.40 -14.23
N MET A 253 13.47 22.36 -14.28
CA MET A 253 14.88 22.04 -14.49
C MET A 253 15.52 21.46 -13.23
N GLU A 254 15.04 21.87 -12.08
CA GLU A 254 15.55 21.46 -10.77
C GLU A 254 14.99 20.12 -10.30
N LEU A 255 13.89 19.65 -10.92
CA LEU A 255 13.22 18.41 -10.52
C LEU A 255 12.67 17.65 -11.73
N ASP A 256 13.26 16.51 -12.05
CA ASP A 256 12.87 15.65 -13.19
C ASP A 256 11.82 14.58 -12.85
N ARG A 257 10.89 14.91 -11.96
CA ARG A 257 9.80 14.04 -11.52
C ARG A 257 8.65 14.88 -10.93
N PRO A 258 7.43 14.35 -10.82
CA PRO A 258 6.40 15.01 -10.03
C PRO A 258 6.88 15.26 -8.60
N ALA A 259 6.77 16.50 -8.13
CA ALA A 259 7.07 16.87 -6.74
C ALA A 259 6.01 16.30 -5.81
N LEU A 260 6.04 14.98 -5.61
CA LEU A 260 5.09 14.23 -4.79
C LEU A 260 5.83 13.27 -3.87
N HIS A 261 5.48 13.30 -2.59
CA HIS A 261 6.09 12.50 -1.56
C HIS A 261 5.03 11.96 -0.58
N SER A 262 5.01 10.66 -0.35
CA SER A 262 4.17 10.01 0.67
C SER A 262 4.81 10.23 2.04
N SER A 263 4.41 11.30 2.71
CA SER A 263 5.07 11.84 3.90
C SER A 263 4.62 11.21 5.20
N ALA A 264 3.40 10.65 5.25
CA ALA A 264 2.92 9.94 6.44
C ALA A 264 2.03 8.75 6.08
N LEU A 265 2.14 7.73 6.91
CA LEU A 265 1.31 6.53 6.83
C LEU A 265 0.92 6.13 8.25
N ARG A 266 -0.39 5.97 8.47
CA ARG A 266 -0.93 5.44 9.73
C ARG A 266 -1.86 4.28 9.42
N LEU A 267 -1.68 3.17 10.13
CA LEU A 267 -2.59 2.02 10.04
C LEU A 267 -2.84 1.41 11.43
N ILE A 268 -3.99 0.77 11.57
CA ILE A 268 -4.26 -0.13 12.69
C ILE A 268 -3.89 -1.53 12.22
N HIS A 269 -2.90 -2.15 12.88
CA HIS A 269 -2.42 -3.47 12.48
C HIS A 269 -3.55 -4.50 12.57
N PRO A 270 -3.87 -5.24 11.48
CA PRO A 270 -5.07 -6.08 11.43
C PRO A 270 -5.12 -7.24 12.43
N LEU A 271 -3.97 -7.67 12.95
CA LEU A 271 -3.90 -8.77 13.94
C LEU A 271 -3.70 -8.24 15.36
N THR A 272 -2.64 -7.45 15.59
CA THR A 272 -2.30 -6.97 16.94
C THR A 272 -3.18 -5.83 17.42
N ARG A 273 -3.89 -5.14 16.49
CA ARG A 273 -4.68 -3.93 16.72
C ARG A 273 -3.85 -2.72 17.20
N GLU A 274 -2.55 -2.82 17.20
CA GLU A 274 -1.64 -1.73 17.48
C GLU A 274 -1.68 -0.67 16.38
N ILE A 275 -1.46 0.57 16.76
CA ILE A 275 -1.34 1.69 15.83
C ILE A 275 0.11 1.77 15.36
N VAL A 276 0.31 1.62 14.05
CA VAL A 276 1.59 1.90 13.38
C VAL A 276 1.45 3.27 12.71
N GLU A 277 2.24 4.24 13.13
CA GLU A 277 2.22 5.61 12.62
C GLU A 277 3.65 6.08 12.33
N LEU A 278 3.88 6.47 11.08
CA LEU A 278 5.20 6.84 10.57
C LEU A 278 5.13 8.14 9.79
N ASN A 279 6.17 8.94 9.96
CA ASN A 279 6.42 10.13 9.17
C ASN A 279 7.74 9.97 8.41
N CYS A 280 7.79 10.47 7.19
CA CYS A 280 8.96 10.48 6.34
C CYS A 280 9.26 11.92 5.93
N ALA A 281 10.49 12.36 6.18
CA ALA A 281 10.93 13.70 5.80
C ALA A 281 10.92 13.88 4.27
N LEU A 282 10.67 15.11 3.82
CA LEU A 282 10.78 15.45 2.40
C LEU A 282 12.18 15.09 1.88
N PRO A 283 12.29 14.52 0.69
CA PRO A 283 13.57 14.23 0.06
C PRO A 283 14.30 15.53 -0.32
N GLU A 284 15.62 15.48 -0.38
CA GLU A 284 16.50 16.65 -0.56
C GLU A 284 16.13 17.47 -1.81
N ASP A 285 15.77 16.83 -2.90
CA ASP A 285 15.37 17.48 -4.16
C ASP A 285 14.09 18.33 -4.01
N MET A 286 13.16 17.93 -3.12
CA MET A 286 11.98 18.74 -2.80
C MET A 286 12.29 19.81 -1.73
N VAL A 287 13.15 19.47 -0.77
CA VAL A 287 13.58 20.43 0.26
C VAL A 287 14.31 21.63 -0.35
N ALA A 288 15.14 21.40 -1.38
CA ALA A 288 15.87 22.46 -2.09
C ALA A 288 14.96 23.48 -2.79
N LEU A 289 13.71 23.14 -3.05
CA LEU A 289 12.71 24.00 -3.69
C LEU A 289 11.91 24.86 -2.71
N LEU A 290 12.01 24.58 -1.41
CA LEU A 290 11.29 25.32 -0.38
C LEU A 290 11.94 26.70 -0.11
N PRO A 291 11.15 27.73 0.28
CA PRO A 291 11.69 29.04 0.60
C PRO A 291 12.60 29.01 1.83
N GLY A 292 13.64 29.82 1.85
CA GLY A 292 14.53 30.00 3.00
C GLY A 292 15.71 29.04 3.11
N LYS A 293 15.95 28.19 2.10
CA LYS A 293 17.18 27.39 1.98
C LYS A 293 17.98 27.84 0.75
N LYS A 294 18.76 28.87 0.94
CA LYS A 294 19.89 29.26 0.07
C LYS A 294 21.16 29.13 0.86
#